data_47154e7c3cfe81d152c6995e0b3f132b
#
_entry.id   47154e7c3cfe81d152c6995e0b3f132b
#
_cell.length_a   1.000
_cell.length_b   1.000
_cell.length_c   1.000
_cell.angle_alpha   90.00
_cell.angle_beta   90.00
_cell.angle_gamma   90.00
#
_symmetry.space_group_name_H-M   'P 1'
#
loop_
_entity.id
_entity.type
_entity.pdbx_description
1 polymer ?
#
loop_
_entity_poly.entity_id
_entity_poly.type
_entity_poly.pdbx_seq_one_letter_code
_entity_poly.pdbx_strand_id
1 'polypeptide(L)'
;MYDILTQVIGFAGMGLCISSFACKRSNWIVFLQVVGNGLFIVHFLMLGAYSGCINIAIAVCSNIVLLFFMNGKKWAFWAGWRWLFCLLAALACMATWKDLYSLLPCVAAVFFVLTNWTCRETVIRLGKIAVVGPGWIIYNLYVSSYSGVLSESFGIASALFSLLYYGRRDRAARLGEPGPQEYPEKGHAPDMAQPVDGKGGVPCNAGDF
;
A
#
# COMPACT_ATOMS: atom_id res chain seq x y z
N MET A 1 -11.12 18.42 23.04
CA MET A 1 -9.65 18.20 23.19
C MET A 1 -9.24 16.84 22.63
N TYR A 2 -9.99 15.76 22.87
CA TYR A 2 -9.72 14.42 22.29
C TYR A 2 -9.78 14.43 20.76
N ASP A 3 -10.70 15.16 20.14
CA ASP A 3 -10.84 15.22 18.67
C ASP A 3 -9.60 15.80 17.99
N ILE A 4 -9.00 16.85 18.56
CA ILE A 4 -7.79 17.46 18.00
C ILE A 4 -6.61 16.49 18.09
N LEU A 5 -6.42 15.84 19.25
CA LEU A 5 -5.34 14.86 19.44
C LEU A 5 -5.48 13.69 18.47
N THR A 6 -6.71 13.21 18.29
CA THR A 6 -7.02 12.13 17.34
C THR A 6 -6.60 12.50 15.91
N GLN A 7 -6.96 13.70 15.45
CA GLN A 7 -6.57 14.17 14.12
C GLN A 7 -5.05 14.38 13.98
N VAL A 8 -4.39 14.92 15.03
CA VAL A 8 -2.92 15.08 15.03
C VAL A 8 -2.20 13.74 14.86
N ILE A 9 -2.65 12.69 15.56
CA ILE A 9 -2.09 11.34 15.41
C ILE A 9 -2.31 10.83 13.97
N GLY A 10 -3.49 11.03 13.40
CA GLY A 10 -3.77 10.65 12.02
C GLY A 10 -2.90 11.40 11.01
N PHE A 11 -2.72 12.71 11.17
CA PHE A 11 -1.82 13.50 10.32
C PHE A 11 -0.35 13.11 10.47
N ALA A 12 0.11 12.74 11.68
CA ALA A 12 1.44 12.20 11.89
C ALA A 12 1.62 10.87 11.14
N GLY A 13 0.64 9.96 11.21
CA GLY A 13 0.62 8.71 10.44
C GLY A 13 0.70 8.94 8.92
N MET A 14 -0.13 9.87 8.42
CA MET A 14 -0.10 10.28 7.01
C MET A 14 1.27 10.84 6.61
N GLY A 15 1.85 11.72 7.41
CA GLY A 15 3.17 12.30 7.16
C GLY A 15 4.26 11.25 7.03
N LEU A 16 4.27 10.23 7.90
CA LEU A 16 5.21 9.11 7.83
C LEU A 16 5.00 8.26 6.56
N CYS A 17 3.74 7.96 6.22
CA CYS A 17 3.42 7.22 5.00
C CYS A 17 3.88 7.99 3.75
N ILE A 18 3.64 9.29 3.67
CA ILE A 18 4.08 10.14 2.55
C ILE A 18 5.62 10.23 2.52
N SER A 19 6.27 10.42 3.67
CA SER A 19 7.73 10.49 3.77
C SER A 19 8.40 9.20 3.29
N SER A 20 7.72 8.05 3.38
CA SER A 20 8.23 6.79 2.86
C SER A 20 8.55 6.83 1.37
N PHE A 21 7.78 7.59 0.57
CA PHE A 21 8.02 7.73 -0.87
C PHE A 21 9.29 8.52 -1.21
N ALA A 22 9.80 9.34 -0.29
CA ALA A 22 11.06 10.05 -0.46
C ALA A 22 12.30 9.20 -0.12
N CYS A 23 12.10 8.01 0.47
CA CYS A 23 13.19 7.13 0.87
C CYS A 23 13.70 6.31 -0.32
N LYS A 24 15.03 6.21 -0.46
CA LYS A 24 15.70 5.40 -1.48
C LYS A 24 15.88 3.93 -1.07
N ARG A 25 15.96 3.64 0.23
CA ARG A 25 16.18 2.28 0.75
C ARG A 25 14.85 1.60 1.05
N SER A 26 14.61 0.44 0.45
CA SER A 26 13.39 -0.36 0.63
C SER A 26 13.04 -0.61 2.10
N ASN A 27 14.02 -0.93 2.94
CA ASN A 27 13.78 -1.19 4.36
C ASN A 27 13.21 0.03 5.11
N TRP A 28 13.67 1.25 4.78
CA TRP A 28 13.14 2.47 5.38
C TRP A 28 11.72 2.79 4.88
N ILE A 29 11.43 2.50 3.60
CA ILE A 29 10.07 2.63 3.05
C ILE A 29 9.10 1.78 3.84
N VAL A 30 9.41 0.49 4.00
CA VAL A 30 8.55 -0.44 4.74
C VAL A 30 8.43 -0.06 6.20
N PHE A 31 9.54 0.30 6.85
CA PHE A 31 9.54 0.72 8.25
C PHE A 31 8.62 1.93 8.48
N LEU A 32 8.77 2.99 7.68
CA LEU A 32 7.94 4.19 7.80
C LEU A 32 6.45 3.90 7.52
N GLN A 33 6.15 3.02 6.56
CA GLN A 33 4.78 2.59 6.30
C GLN A 33 4.19 1.79 7.45
N VAL A 34 4.95 0.88 8.06
CA VAL A 34 4.49 0.11 9.22
C VAL A 34 4.22 1.03 10.41
N VAL A 35 5.13 1.96 10.70
CA VAL A 35 4.94 2.93 11.80
C VAL A 35 3.77 3.87 11.49
N GLY A 36 3.67 4.40 10.27
CA GLY A 36 2.57 5.27 9.85
C GLY A 36 1.20 4.58 9.94
N ASN A 37 1.11 3.33 9.46
CA ASN A 37 -0.11 2.53 9.61
C ASN A 37 -0.40 2.19 11.07
N GLY A 38 0.61 1.99 11.90
CA GLY A 38 0.46 1.83 13.35
C GLY A 38 -0.20 3.05 14.01
N LEU A 39 0.18 4.26 13.59
CA LEU A 39 -0.49 5.50 14.04
C LEU A 39 -1.93 5.59 13.53
N PHE A 40 -2.22 5.14 12.30
CA PHE A 40 -3.60 5.05 11.82
C PHE A 40 -4.44 4.05 12.60
N ILE A 41 -3.88 2.94 13.06
CA ILE A 41 -4.56 1.99 13.96
C ILE A 41 -4.98 2.71 15.24
N VAL A 42 -4.06 3.44 15.89
CA VAL A 42 -4.37 4.22 17.10
C VAL A 42 -5.42 5.30 16.81
N HIS A 43 -5.29 6.01 15.69
CA HIS A 43 -6.25 7.03 15.25
C HIS A 43 -7.66 6.46 15.09
N PHE A 44 -7.83 5.32 14.41
CA PHE A 44 -9.14 4.67 14.26
C PHE A 44 -9.69 4.11 15.57
N LEU A 45 -8.82 3.62 16.47
CA LEU A 45 -9.26 3.22 17.82
C LEU A 45 -9.85 4.41 18.58
N MET A 46 -9.20 5.58 18.52
CA MET A 46 -9.70 6.81 19.18
C MET A 46 -11.01 7.33 18.56
N LEU A 47 -11.22 7.09 17.26
CA LEU A 47 -12.49 7.40 16.58
C LEU A 47 -13.60 6.37 16.87
N GLY A 48 -13.30 5.25 17.55
CA GLY A 48 -14.25 4.14 17.72
C GLY A 48 -14.56 3.40 16.42
N ALA A 49 -13.70 3.57 15.41
CA ALA A 49 -13.82 3.01 14.07
C ALA A 49 -13.16 1.61 13.99
N TYR A 50 -13.65 0.67 14.79
CA TYR A 50 -13.04 -0.65 14.97
C TYR A 50 -12.91 -1.45 13.68
N SER A 51 -13.88 -1.34 12.76
CA SER A 51 -13.82 -2.01 11.47
C SER A 51 -12.62 -1.54 10.64
N GLY A 52 -12.37 -0.23 10.57
CA GLY A 52 -11.19 0.34 9.92
C GLY A 52 -9.88 -0.09 10.59
N CYS A 53 -9.84 -0.02 11.92
CA CYS A 53 -8.67 -0.40 12.72
C CYS A 53 -8.21 -1.85 12.44
N ILE A 54 -9.12 -2.82 12.53
CA ILE A 54 -8.79 -4.24 12.36
C ILE A 54 -8.40 -4.53 10.91
N ASN A 55 -9.10 -3.95 9.94
CA ASN A 55 -8.78 -4.16 8.52
C ASN A 55 -7.43 -3.56 8.12
N ILE A 56 -7.03 -2.40 8.67
CA ILE A 56 -5.65 -1.88 8.50
C ILE A 56 -4.63 -2.84 9.12
N ALA A 57 -4.87 -3.33 10.32
CA ALA A 57 -3.95 -4.27 10.97
C ALA A 57 -3.76 -5.55 10.12
N ILE A 58 -4.83 -6.11 9.57
CA ILE A 58 -4.79 -7.28 8.67
C ILE A 58 -3.98 -6.93 7.40
N ALA A 59 -4.21 -5.76 6.79
CA ALA A 59 -3.48 -5.33 5.61
C ALA A 59 -1.98 -5.16 5.89
N VAL A 60 -1.60 -4.62 7.04
CA VAL A 60 -0.19 -4.50 7.46
C VAL A 60 0.44 -5.88 7.64
N CYS A 61 -0.23 -6.80 8.34
CA CYS A 61 0.26 -8.18 8.51
C CYS A 61 0.41 -8.88 7.14
N SER A 62 -0.55 -8.73 6.24
CA SER A 62 -0.48 -9.27 4.87
C SER A 62 0.74 -8.73 4.12
N ASN A 63 1.01 -7.42 4.19
CA ASN A 63 2.17 -6.81 3.55
C ASN A 63 3.49 -7.28 4.14
N ILE A 64 3.56 -7.51 5.45
CA ILE A 64 4.75 -8.06 6.10
C ILE A 64 5.03 -9.48 5.58
N VAL A 65 4.02 -10.34 5.50
CA VAL A 65 4.17 -11.70 4.94
C VAL A 65 4.57 -11.64 3.47
N LEU A 66 3.95 -10.75 2.67
CA LEU A 66 4.30 -10.53 1.27
C LEU A 66 5.76 -10.08 1.11
N LEU A 67 6.25 -9.22 2.01
CA LEU A 67 7.65 -8.80 2.01
C LEU A 67 8.60 -9.98 2.26
N PHE A 68 8.27 -10.87 3.20
CA PHE A 68 9.05 -12.10 3.42
C PHE A 68 8.99 -13.04 2.22
N PHE A 69 7.85 -13.14 1.54
CA PHE A 69 7.72 -13.86 0.29
C PHE A 69 8.67 -13.31 -0.78
N MET A 70 8.67 -12.00 -1.01
CA MET A 70 9.55 -11.33 -1.98
C MET A 70 11.04 -11.50 -1.62
N ASN A 71 11.38 -11.65 -0.33
CA ASN A 71 12.74 -11.91 0.14
C ASN A 71 13.12 -13.42 0.17
N GLY A 72 12.32 -14.28 -0.45
CA GLY A 72 12.63 -15.70 -0.63
C GLY A 72 12.53 -16.57 0.64
N LYS A 73 11.78 -16.15 1.66
CA LYS A 73 11.57 -16.94 2.87
C LYS A 73 10.60 -18.10 2.61
N LYS A 74 11.06 -19.34 2.76
CA LYS A 74 10.32 -20.59 2.42
C LYS A 74 8.92 -20.65 3.03
N TRP A 75 8.73 -20.24 4.28
CA TRP A 75 7.44 -20.30 4.96
C TRP A 75 6.40 -19.33 4.35
N ALA A 76 6.86 -18.25 3.69
CA ALA A 76 6.00 -17.27 3.06
C ALA A 76 5.49 -17.72 1.68
N PHE A 77 6.03 -18.78 1.09
CA PHE A 77 5.60 -19.34 -0.21
C PHE A 77 4.28 -20.12 -0.14
N TRP A 78 3.70 -20.30 1.04
CA TRP A 78 2.42 -20.96 1.13
C TRP A 78 1.30 -20.14 0.46
N ALA A 79 0.73 -20.69 -0.61
CA ALA A 79 -0.31 -20.03 -1.41
C ALA A 79 -1.58 -19.68 -0.60
N GLY A 80 -1.80 -20.34 0.52
CA GLY A 80 -2.94 -20.10 1.42
C GLY A 80 -2.91 -18.75 2.15
N TRP A 81 -1.75 -18.07 2.27
CA TRP A 81 -1.65 -16.79 2.99
C TRP A 81 -2.63 -15.74 2.46
N ARG A 82 -2.71 -15.61 1.15
CA ARG A 82 -3.63 -14.67 0.48
C ARG A 82 -5.07 -14.91 0.90
N TRP A 83 -5.51 -16.15 0.86
CA TRP A 83 -6.88 -16.52 1.21
C TRP A 83 -7.15 -16.42 2.71
N LEU A 84 -6.14 -16.72 3.54
CA LEU A 84 -6.21 -16.53 4.99
C LEU A 84 -6.47 -15.06 5.33
N PHE A 85 -5.73 -14.11 4.73
CA PHE A 85 -5.94 -12.68 4.98
C PHE A 85 -7.29 -12.18 4.46
N CYS A 86 -7.77 -12.69 3.31
CA CYS A 86 -9.12 -12.39 2.84
C CYS A 86 -10.19 -12.90 3.81
N LEU A 87 -10.03 -14.12 4.32
CA LEU A 87 -10.93 -14.69 5.32
C LEU A 87 -10.90 -13.88 6.63
N LEU A 88 -9.72 -13.52 7.12
CA LEU A 88 -9.58 -12.69 8.32
C LEU A 88 -10.26 -11.33 8.16
N ALA A 89 -10.13 -10.69 6.97
CA ALA A 89 -10.82 -9.43 6.69
C ALA A 89 -12.35 -9.58 6.68
N ALA A 90 -12.86 -10.68 6.13
CA ALA A 90 -14.29 -10.98 6.13
C ALA A 90 -14.81 -11.27 7.56
N LEU A 91 -14.08 -12.07 8.36
CA LEU A 91 -14.42 -12.35 9.76
C LEU A 91 -14.37 -11.06 10.61
N ALA A 92 -13.37 -10.20 10.39
CA ALA A 92 -13.28 -8.89 11.04
C ALA A 92 -14.50 -8.01 10.73
N CYS A 93 -14.95 -8.02 9.47
CA CYS A 93 -16.17 -7.32 9.07
C CYS A 93 -17.40 -7.81 9.84
N MET A 94 -17.57 -9.13 9.92
CA MET A 94 -18.68 -9.73 10.67
C MET A 94 -18.62 -9.39 12.17
N ALA A 95 -17.43 -9.44 12.76
CA ALA A 95 -17.22 -9.15 14.18
C ALA A 95 -17.41 -7.67 14.55
N THR A 96 -17.15 -6.76 13.60
CA THR A 96 -17.21 -5.30 13.83
C THR A 96 -18.37 -4.63 13.12
N TRP A 97 -19.33 -5.41 12.67
CA TRP A 97 -20.50 -4.92 11.95
C TRP A 97 -21.33 -3.94 12.81
N LYS A 98 -21.48 -2.72 12.35
CA LYS A 98 -22.37 -1.72 12.95
C LYS A 98 -23.45 -1.27 11.95
N ASP A 99 -23.05 -1.06 10.71
CA ASP A 99 -23.86 -0.53 9.63
C ASP A 99 -23.26 -0.88 8.26
N LEU A 100 -23.91 -0.44 7.17
CA LEU A 100 -23.46 -0.70 5.80
C LEU A 100 -22.06 -0.12 5.52
N TYR A 101 -21.68 0.97 6.18
CA TYR A 101 -20.37 1.61 5.99
C TYR A 101 -19.23 0.74 6.56
N SER A 102 -19.52 -0.13 7.53
CA SER A 102 -18.55 -1.11 8.06
C SER A 102 -18.08 -2.13 7.01
N LEU A 103 -18.86 -2.29 5.91
CA LEU A 103 -18.47 -3.15 4.79
C LEU A 103 -17.34 -2.56 3.94
N LEU A 104 -17.22 -1.23 3.87
CA LEU A 104 -16.26 -0.56 3.00
C LEU A 104 -14.79 -0.91 3.32
N PRO A 105 -14.33 -0.85 4.60
CA PRO A 105 -12.97 -1.28 4.94
C PRO A 105 -12.71 -2.75 4.64
N CYS A 106 -13.72 -3.61 4.78
CA CYS A 106 -13.59 -5.04 4.48
C CYS A 106 -13.37 -5.26 2.99
N VAL A 107 -14.24 -4.71 2.14
CA VAL A 107 -14.11 -4.81 0.68
C VAL A 107 -12.77 -4.23 0.24
N ALA A 108 -12.41 -3.05 0.74
CA ALA A 108 -11.14 -2.41 0.44
C ALA A 108 -9.94 -3.29 0.87
N ALA A 109 -9.97 -3.91 2.06
CA ALA A 109 -8.91 -4.78 2.54
C ALA A 109 -8.78 -6.07 1.72
N VAL A 110 -9.90 -6.71 1.36
CA VAL A 110 -9.88 -7.90 0.49
C VAL A 110 -9.28 -7.57 -0.88
N PHE A 111 -9.74 -6.49 -1.53
CA PHE A 111 -9.19 -6.06 -2.82
C PHE A 111 -7.71 -5.66 -2.71
N PHE A 112 -7.32 -5.00 -1.62
CA PHE A 112 -5.92 -4.65 -1.36
C PHE A 112 -5.04 -5.91 -1.27
N VAL A 113 -5.45 -6.92 -0.51
CA VAL A 113 -4.73 -8.19 -0.40
C VAL A 113 -4.64 -8.85 -1.78
N LEU A 114 -5.77 -9.03 -2.48
CA LEU A 114 -5.80 -9.69 -3.77
C LEU A 114 -4.91 -9.01 -4.81
N THR A 115 -4.95 -7.68 -4.89
CA THR A 115 -4.14 -6.92 -5.86
C THR A 115 -2.66 -6.92 -5.52
N ASN A 116 -2.28 -6.76 -4.24
CA ASN A 116 -0.87 -6.77 -3.83
C ASN A 116 -0.21 -8.13 -4.06
N TRP A 117 -0.93 -9.22 -3.79
CA TRP A 117 -0.40 -10.58 -4.00
C TRP A 117 -0.25 -10.97 -5.48
N THR A 118 -0.72 -10.15 -6.44
CA THR A 118 -0.37 -10.32 -7.86
C THR A 118 1.06 -9.92 -8.17
N CYS A 119 1.70 -9.14 -7.30
CA CYS A 119 3.01 -8.51 -7.51
C CYS A 119 3.12 -7.72 -8.84
N ARG A 120 1.97 -7.36 -9.44
CA ARG A 120 1.92 -6.60 -10.68
C ARG A 120 1.57 -5.14 -10.38
N GLU A 121 2.54 -4.26 -10.59
CA GLU A 121 2.38 -2.84 -10.28
C GLU A 121 1.12 -2.20 -10.88
N THR A 122 0.81 -2.53 -12.14
CA THR A 122 -0.38 -2.01 -12.83
C THR A 122 -1.67 -2.45 -12.13
N VAL A 123 -1.76 -3.73 -11.72
CA VAL A 123 -2.94 -4.27 -11.01
C VAL A 123 -3.10 -3.62 -9.64
N ILE A 124 -1.99 -3.44 -8.90
CA ILE A 124 -1.98 -2.77 -7.60
C ILE A 124 -2.50 -1.34 -7.73
N ARG A 125 -1.99 -0.58 -8.71
CA ARG A 125 -2.40 0.81 -8.95
C ARG A 125 -3.86 0.93 -9.40
N LEU A 126 -4.31 0.06 -10.31
CA LEU A 126 -5.71 0.02 -10.74
C LEU A 126 -6.64 -0.35 -9.58
N GLY A 127 -6.28 -1.35 -8.76
CA GLY A 127 -7.03 -1.72 -7.57
C GLY A 127 -7.13 -0.57 -6.56
N LYS A 128 -6.02 0.17 -6.36
CA LYS A 128 -6.00 1.36 -5.50
C LYS A 128 -6.95 2.45 -6.00
N ILE A 129 -6.97 2.73 -7.30
CA ILE A 129 -7.81 3.78 -7.89
C ILE A 129 -9.28 3.37 -7.93
N ALA A 130 -9.57 2.11 -8.32
CA ALA A 130 -10.94 1.70 -8.63
C ALA A 130 -11.75 1.29 -7.39
N VAL A 131 -11.13 0.66 -6.40
CA VAL A 131 -11.84 0.05 -5.26
C VAL A 131 -11.28 0.48 -3.92
N VAL A 132 -9.98 0.26 -3.70
CA VAL A 132 -9.37 0.42 -2.37
C VAL A 132 -9.46 1.87 -1.90
N GLY A 133 -9.00 2.82 -2.72
CA GLY A 133 -9.00 4.24 -2.39
C GLY A 133 -10.40 4.81 -2.20
N PRO A 134 -11.33 4.66 -3.16
CA PRO A 134 -12.70 5.14 -2.99
C PRO A 134 -13.40 4.52 -1.78
N GLY A 135 -13.24 3.22 -1.53
CA GLY A 135 -13.81 2.56 -0.36
C GLY A 135 -13.31 3.17 0.95
N TRP A 136 -12.01 3.39 1.07
CA TRP A 136 -11.43 4.05 2.24
C TRP A 136 -11.81 5.53 2.34
N ILE A 137 -11.91 6.29 1.24
CA ILE A 137 -12.34 7.70 1.28
C ILE A 137 -13.75 7.81 1.85
N ILE A 138 -14.70 7.01 1.34
CA ILE A 138 -16.09 7.05 1.82
C ILE A 138 -16.15 6.66 3.29
N TYR A 139 -15.44 5.61 3.70
CA TYR A 139 -15.39 5.21 5.11
C TYR A 139 -14.76 6.28 6.01
N ASN A 140 -13.65 6.90 5.58
CA ASN A 140 -12.97 7.96 6.32
C ASN A 140 -13.86 9.21 6.49
N LEU A 141 -14.64 9.57 5.47
CA LEU A 141 -15.64 10.62 5.56
C LEU A 141 -16.71 10.28 6.60
N TYR A 142 -17.20 9.04 6.59
CA TYR A 142 -18.22 8.58 7.53
C TYR A 142 -17.75 8.64 8.99
N VAL A 143 -16.49 8.24 9.27
CA VAL A 143 -15.92 8.27 10.63
C VAL A 143 -15.23 9.60 10.98
N SER A 144 -15.35 10.63 10.13
CA SER A 144 -14.72 11.96 10.32
C SER A 144 -13.19 11.92 10.45
N SER A 145 -12.54 10.99 9.74
CA SER A 145 -11.08 10.87 9.66
C SER A 145 -10.52 11.72 8.51
N TYR A 146 -10.31 13.01 8.75
CA TYR A 146 -9.81 13.93 7.71
C TYR A 146 -8.42 13.57 7.20
N SER A 147 -7.53 13.15 8.08
CA SER A 147 -6.20 12.66 7.72
C SER A 147 -6.26 11.41 6.82
N GLY A 148 -7.21 10.50 7.09
CA GLY A 148 -7.46 9.34 6.26
C GLY A 148 -7.93 9.71 4.85
N VAL A 149 -8.89 10.65 4.72
CA VAL A 149 -9.37 11.16 3.43
C VAL A 149 -8.22 11.74 2.61
N LEU A 150 -7.39 12.59 3.22
CA LEU A 150 -6.25 13.21 2.53
C LEU A 150 -5.19 12.17 2.13
N SER A 151 -4.89 11.21 3.01
CA SER A 151 -3.94 10.13 2.72
C SER A 151 -4.38 9.28 1.53
N GLU A 152 -5.67 8.90 1.48
CA GLU A 152 -6.22 8.11 0.39
C GLU A 152 -6.28 8.89 -0.93
N SER A 153 -6.67 10.17 -0.88
CA SER A 153 -6.67 11.06 -2.05
C SER A 153 -5.28 11.22 -2.64
N PHE A 154 -4.27 11.42 -1.79
CA PHE A 154 -2.87 11.46 -2.21
C PHE A 154 -2.42 10.13 -2.82
N GLY A 155 -2.81 9.00 -2.22
CA GLY A 155 -2.51 7.66 -2.72
C GLY A 155 -3.11 7.40 -4.11
N ILE A 156 -4.37 7.82 -4.35
CA ILE A 156 -5.02 7.72 -5.66
C ILE A 156 -4.31 8.61 -6.68
N ALA A 157 -4.03 9.87 -6.33
CA ALA A 157 -3.33 10.80 -7.23
C ALA A 157 -1.94 10.28 -7.62
N SER A 158 -1.18 9.74 -6.65
CA SER A 158 0.13 9.14 -6.89
C SER A 158 0.05 7.90 -7.80
N ALA A 159 -0.93 7.03 -7.58
CA ALA A 159 -1.14 5.85 -8.41
C ALA A 159 -1.54 6.23 -9.85
N LEU A 160 -2.41 7.22 -10.01
CA LEU A 160 -2.84 7.74 -11.31
C LEU A 160 -1.66 8.37 -12.07
N PHE A 161 -0.90 9.25 -11.40
CA PHE A 161 0.29 9.87 -12.00
C PHE A 161 1.28 8.80 -12.48
N SER A 162 1.51 7.80 -11.65
CA SER A 162 2.42 6.69 -11.95
C SER A 162 1.95 5.88 -13.17
N LEU A 163 0.66 5.55 -13.28
CA LEU A 163 0.11 4.85 -14.44
C LEU A 163 0.26 5.67 -15.72
N LEU A 164 -0.02 6.97 -15.67
CA LEU A 164 0.09 7.85 -16.82
C LEU A 164 1.55 8.01 -17.25
N TYR A 165 2.47 8.19 -16.31
CA TYR A 165 3.90 8.37 -16.59
C TYR A 165 4.52 7.12 -17.23
N TYR A 166 4.34 5.95 -16.59
CA TYR A 166 4.90 4.69 -17.08
C TYR A 166 4.19 4.21 -18.36
N GLY A 167 2.88 4.40 -18.48
CA GLY A 167 2.13 4.06 -19.69
C GLY A 167 2.59 4.88 -20.90
N ARG A 168 2.94 6.16 -20.71
CA ARG A 168 3.52 6.98 -21.77
C ARG A 168 4.93 6.54 -22.15
N ARG A 169 5.76 6.22 -21.18
CA ARG A 169 7.13 5.74 -21.38
C ARG A 169 7.15 4.41 -22.17
N ASP A 170 6.31 3.46 -21.80
CA ASP A 170 6.20 2.17 -22.49
C ASP A 170 5.69 2.35 -23.93
N ARG A 171 4.76 3.28 -24.13
CA ARG A 171 4.24 3.59 -25.47
C ARG A 171 5.31 4.26 -26.33
N ALA A 172 6.05 5.24 -25.81
CA ALA A 172 7.15 5.89 -26.51
C ALA A 172 8.25 4.89 -26.89
N ALA A 173 8.62 4.00 -25.97
CA ALA A 173 9.59 2.94 -26.23
C ALA A 173 9.14 1.98 -27.36
N ARG A 174 7.84 1.65 -27.44
CA ARG A 174 7.29 0.81 -28.52
C ARG A 174 7.26 1.53 -29.87
N LEU A 175 7.14 2.85 -29.88
CA LEU A 175 7.08 3.67 -31.10
C LEU A 175 8.46 4.16 -31.56
N GLY A 176 9.54 3.86 -30.80
CA GLY A 176 10.88 4.36 -31.08
C GLY A 176 11.03 5.86 -30.88
N GLU A 177 10.09 6.50 -30.18
CA GLU A 177 10.11 7.92 -29.86
C GLU A 177 11.00 8.18 -28.64
N PRO A 178 11.72 9.35 -28.57
CA PRO A 178 12.45 9.71 -27.36
C PRO A 178 11.46 9.84 -26.20
N GLY A 179 11.61 8.97 -25.18
CA GLY A 179 10.81 9.03 -23.97
C GLY A 179 10.95 10.35 -23.23
N PRO A 180 10.05 10.65 -22.24
CA PRO A 180 10.20 11.84 -21.39
C PRO A 180 11.61 11.88 -20.84
N GLN A 181 12.31 13.01 -21.03
CA GLN A 181 13.70 13.17 -20.59
C GLN A 181 13.79 12.86 -19.08
N GLU A 182 14.62 11.91 -18.75
CA GLU A 182 15.02 11.66 -17.38
C GLU A 182 15.73 12.92 -16.89
N TYR A 183 15.24 13.52 -15.79
CA TYR A 183 15.97 14.61 -15.15
C TYR A 183 17.40 14.13 -14.89
N PRO A 184 18.44 14.86 -15.35
CA PRO A 184 19.81 14.44 -15.15
C PRO A 184 20.04 14.26 -13.65
N GLU A 185 20.30 13.02 -13.26
CA GLU A 185 20.68 12.68 -11.89
C GLU A 185 22.00 13.42 -11.62
N LYS A 186 21.93 14.45 -10.77
CA LYS A 186 23.10 15.26 -10.42
C LYS A 186 24.17 14.32 -9.86
N GLY A 187 25.19 14.07 -10.66
CA GLY A 187 26.51 13.72 -10.22
C GLY A 187 26.64 12.36 -9.53
N HIS A 188 26.58 11.26 -10.27
CA HIS A 188 27.24 10.03 -9.85
C HIS A 188 28.64 10.04 -10.48
N ALA A 189 29.65 10.19 -9.61
CA ALA A 189 31.01 9.87 -9.97
C ALA A 189 31.10 8.40 -10.41
N PRO A 190 31.96 8.02 -11.37
CA PRO A 190 32.05 6.64 -11.82
C PRO A 190 32.60 5.80 -10.68
N ASP A 191 31.73 5.00 -10.06
CA ASP A 191 32.12 4.06 -9.04
C ASP A 191 32.54 2.76 -9.71
N MET A 192 33.74 2.33 -9.32
CA MET A 192 34.45 1.20 -9.89
C MET A 192 33.63 -0.08 -9.73
N ALA A 193 33.67 -0.89 -10.77
CA ALA A 193 33.12 -2.22 -10.88
C ALA A 193 33.29 -3.06 -9.60
N GLN A 194 32.17 -3.33 -8.91
CA GLN A 194 32.11 -4.48 -8.00
C GLN A 194 31.39 -5.62 -8.72
N PRO A 195 31.88 -6.85 -8.60
CA PRO A 195 31.25 -8.00 -9.25
C PRO A 195 29.88 -8.26 -8.63
N VAL A 196 28.88 -8.35 -9.50
CA VAL A 196 27.52 -8.72 -9.15
C VAL A 196 27.52 -10.19 -8.73
N ASP A 197 27.55 -10.43 -7.42
CA ASP A 197 27.26 -11.76 -6.89
C ASP A 197 25.77 -12.04 -7.07
N GLY A 198 25.47 -12.89 -8.06
CA GLY A 198 24.13 -13.28 -8.44
C GLY A 198 23.45 -14.13 -7.38
N LYS A 199 22.69 -13.49 -6.51
CA LYS A 199 21.56 -14.15 -5.81
C LYS A 199 20.33 -13.30 -6.02
N GLY A 200 19.71 -13.52 -7.19
CA GLY A 200 18.48 -12.89 -7.63
C GLY A 200 17.36 -13.10 -6.62
N GLY A 201 16.70 -12.01 -6.25
CA GLY A 201 15.37 -12.09 -5.67
C GLY A 201 14.48 -12.85 -6.66
N VAL A 202 13.70 -13.81 -6.15
CA VAL A 202 12.78 -14.61 -6.96
C VAL A 202 11.78 -13.65 -7.60
N PRO A 203 11.67 -13.55 -8.93
CA PRO A 203 10.65 -12.74 -9.55
C PRO A 203 9.29 -13.33 -9.17
N CYS A 204 8.36 -12.47 -8.69
CA CYS A 204 6.96 -12.85 -8.53
C CYS A 204 6.40 -13.28 -9.89
N ASN A 205 6.48 -14.56 -10.19
CA ASN A 205 5.94 -15.12 -11.42
C ASN A 205 4.45 -15.43 -11.21
N ALA A 206 3.58 -14.75 -11.95
CA ALA A 206 2.12 -14.87 -11.83
C ALA A 206 1.57 -16.25 -12.27
N GLY A 207 2.44 -17.23 -12.57
CA GLY A 207 2.07 -18.57 -12.99
C GLY A 207 2.10 -19.63 -11.89
N ASP A 208 2.57 -19.30 -10.68
CA ASP A 208 2.77 -20.29 -9.61
C ASP A 208 1.62 -20.34 -8.58
N PHE A 209 0.42 -19.77 -8.92
CA PHE A 209 -0.75 -19.77 -8.02
C PHE A 209 -2.03 -20.22 -8.72
#